data_d1db167c676a605abb9d3cf3e67c7145
#
_entry.id   d1db167c676a605abb9d3cf3e67c7145
#
_cell.length_a   1.000
_cell.length_b   1.000
_cell.length_c   1.000
_cell.angle_alpha   90.00
_cell.angle_beta   90.00
_cell.angle_gamma   90.00
#
_symmetry.space_group_name_H-M   'P 1'
#
loop_
_entity.id
_entity.type
_entity.pdbx_description
1 polymer ?
#
loop_
_entity_poly.entity_id
_entity_poly.type
_entity_poly.pdbx_seq_one_letter_code
_entity_poly.pdbx_strand_id
1 'polypeptide(L)'
;MTIGIDKIGFATSQYVLRLSELAAARNTDPEKLSKGLLLKELSIAPITEDIVTLGASASHSILTEEEKEEIDMVILATESGIDQSKAAAVFVH
;
A
#
# COMPACT_ATOMS: atom_id res chain seq x y z
N MET A 1 22.67 9.12 -20.43
CA MET A 1 21.38 9.09 -19.70
C MET A 1 21.55 8.34 -18.40
N THR A 2 21.08 8.92 -17.32
CA THR A 2 21.13 8.28 -15.99
C THR A 2 19.73 7.80 -15.64
N ILE A 3 19.61 6.55 -15.22
CA ILE A 3 18.34 5.96 -14.82
C ILE A 3 18.43 5.62 -13.34
N GLY A 4 17.42 5.98 -12.58
CA GLY A 4 17.40 5.73 -11.15
C GLY A 4 16.06 6.09 -10.53
N ILE A 5 16.00 5.97 -9.21
CA ILE A 5 14.84 6.35 -8.42
C ILE A 5 14.96 7.84 -8.08
N ASP A 6 13.99 8.63 -8.51
CA ASP A 6 13.94 10.07 -8.22
C ASP A 6 13.32 10.33 -6.85
N LYS A 7 12.15 9.74 -6.59
CA LYS A 7 11.42 9.95 -5.34
C LYS A 7 10.83 8.66 -4.81
N ILE A 8 10.74 8.56 -3.50
CA ILE A 8 10.07 7.46 -2.79
C ILE A 8 9.09 8.08 -1.79
N GLY A 9 7.88 7.56 -1.76
CA GLY A 9 6.87 7.93 -0.78
C GLY A 9 6.04 6.73 -0.42
N PHE A 10 5.29 6.84 0.66
CA PHE A 10 4.37 5.78 1.07
C PHE A 10 3.14 6.36 1.73
N ALA A 11 2.09 5.56 1.77
CA ALA A 11 0.86 5.84 2.50
C ALA A 11 0.38 4.58 3.19
N THR A 12 -0.17 4.73 4.37
CA THR A 12 -0.81 3.66 5.13
C THR A 12 -2.18 4.12 5.58
N SER A 13 -3.04 3.17 5.94
CA SER A 13 -4.30 3.54 6.59
C SER A 13 -4.03 4.09 7.98
N GLN A 14 -5.04 4.77 8.54
CA GLN A 14 -4.96 5.28 9.91
C GLN A 14 -5.21 4.20 10.98
N TYR A 15 -5.64 3.02 10.60
CA TYR A 15 -5.89 1.90 11.50
C TYR A 15 -4.79 0.86 11.39
N VAL A 16 -4.43 0.32 12.54
CA VAL A 16 -3.43 -0.76 12.63
C VAL A 16 -3.96 -1.89 13.49
N LEU A 17 -3.56 -3.10 13.16
CA LEU A 17 -3.79 -4.30 13.97
C LEU A 17 -2.44 -4.78 14.49
N ARG A 18 -2.29 -4.84 15.80
CA ARG A 18 -1.09 -5.41 16.40
C ARG A 18 -1.08 -6.92 16.25
N LEU A 19 0.05 -7.47 15.87
CA LEU A 19 0.16 -8.93 15.68
C LEU A 19 -0.08 -9.71 16.98
N SER A 20 0.22 -9.13 18.13
CA SER A 20 -0.09 -9.73 19.42
C SER A 20 -1.59 -9.92 19.62
N GLU A 21 -2.40 -8.97 19.20
CA GLU A 21 -3.86 -9.04 19.25
C GLU A 21 -4.40 -10.07 18.26
N LEU A 22 -3.84 -10.10 17.06
CA LEU A 22 -4.21 -11.11 16.06
C LEU A 22 -3.86 -12.52 16.53
N ALA A 23 -2.68 -12.72 17.11
CA ALA A 23 -2.24 -14.01 17.63
C ALA A 23 -3.16 -14.50 18.76
N ALA A 24 -3.57 -13.60 19.66
CA ALA A 24 -4.52 -13.91 20.71
C ALA A 24 -5.88 -14.32 20.14
N ALA A 25 -6.40 -13.59 19.17
CA ALA A 25 -7.67 -13.88 18.53
C ALA A 25 -7.67 -15.21 17.76
N ARG A 26 -6.52 -15.59 17.19
CA ARG A 26 -6.32 -16.82 16.42
C ARG A 26 -5.80 -17.98 17.28
N ASN A 27 -5.58 -17.76 18.57
CA ASN A 27 -4.98 -18.73 19.49
C ASN A 27 -3.67 -19.30 18.95
N THR A 28 -2.81 -18.41 18.44
CA THR A 28 -1.52 -18.72 17.84
C THR A 28 -0.41 -18.08 18.67
N ASP A 29 0.80 -18.68 18.63
CA ASP A 29 1.96 -18.12 19.28
C ASP A 29 2.36 -16.79 18.60
N PRO A 30 2.43 -15.68 19.35
CA PRO A 30 2.84 -14.37 18.79
C PRO A 30 4.20 -14.40 18.12
N GLU A 31 5.14 -15.21 18.62
CA GLU A 31 6.49 -15.29 18.07
C GLU A 31 6.53 -15.86 16.64
N LYS A 32 5.59 -16.72 16.29
CA LYS A 32 5.48 -17.23 14.93
C LYS A 32 5.21 -16.12 13.93
N LEU A 33 4.40 -15.14 14.31
CA LEU A 33 4.07 -14.00 13.45
C LEU A 33 5.19 -12.97 13.45
N SER A 34 5.73 -12.59 14.61
CA SER A 34 6.74 -11.55 14.71
C SER A 34 8.10 -11.98 14.18
N LYS A 35 8.53 -13.21 14.46
CA LYS A 35 9.82 -13.73 13.97
C LYS A 35 9.73 -14.25 12.54
N GLY A 36 8.65 -14.94 12.21
CA GLY A 36 8.47 -15.52 10.89
C GLY A 36 8.23 -14.46 9.80
N LEU A 37 7.42 -13.46 10.08
CA LEU A 37 7.06 -12.41 9.12
C LEU A 37 7.81 -11.11 9.34
N LEU A 38 8.55 -10.95 10.43
CA LEU A 38 9.27 -9.74 10.82
C LEU A 38 8.33 -8.51 10.93
N LEU A 39 7.08 -8.75 11.28
CA LEU A 39 6.06 -7.73 11.42
C LEU A 39 5.65 -7.56 12.89
N LYS A 40 5.30 -6.35 13.27
CA LYS A 40 4.73 -6.03 14.59
C LYS A 40 3.28 -5.60 14.48
N GLU A 41 2.96 -4.92 13.40
CA GLU A 41 1.64 -4.34 13.13
C GLU A 41 1.27 -4.51 11.67
N LEU A 42 -0.02 -4.60 11.39
CA LEU A 42 -0.58 -4.60 10.04
C LEU A 42 -1.45 -3.37 9.85
N SER A 43 -1.34 -2.74 8.70
CA SER A 43 -2.24 -1.68 8.30
C SER A 43 -3.60 -2.27 7.95
N ILE A 44 -4.67 -1.67 8.47
CA ILE A 44 -6.05 -2.09 8.19
C ILE A 44 -6.76 -0.96 7.48
N ALA A 45 -7.20 -1.23 6.25
CA ALA A 45 -7.94 -0.27 5.46
C ALA A 45 -9.39 -0.15 5.99
N PRO A 46 -9.86 1.05 6.31
CA PRO A 46 -11.27 1.26 6.61
C PRO A 46 -12.13 1.07 5.35
N ILE A 47 -13.45 1.02 5.52
CA ILE A 47 -14.38 0.86 4.40
C ILE A 47 -14.25 1.96 3.34
N THR A 48 -13.69 3.11 3.69
CA THR A 48 -13.50 4.26 2.81
C THR A 48 -12.18 4.22 2.03
N GLU A 49 -11.33 3.25 2.28
CA GLU A 49 -10.02 3.11 1.62
C GLU A 49 -9.87 1.74 0.96
N ASP A 50 -9.12 1.71 -0.13
CA ASP A 50 -8.73 0.51 -0.85
C ASP A 50 -7.33 0.68 -1.45
N ILE A 51 -6.86 -0.29 -2.23
CA ILE A 51 -5.54 -0.21 -2.84
C ILE A 51 -5.41 0.96 -3.83
N VAL A 52 -6.49 1.38 -4.46
CA VAL A 52 -6.49 2.53 -5.38
C VAL A 52 -6.27 3.84 -4.60
N THR A 53 -7.03 4.06 -3.53
CA THR A 53 -6.89 5.27 -2.72
C THR A 53 -5.54 5.32 -2.00
N LEU A 54 -5.03 4.18 -1.53
CA LEU A 54 -3.70 4.12 -0.93
C LEU A 54 -2.59 4.43 -1.94
N GLY A 55 -2.69 3.86 -3.14
CA GLY A 55 -1.75 4.15 -4.23
C GLY A 55 -1.79 5.61 -4.66
N ALA A 56 -2.98 6.16 -4.80
CA ALA A 56 -3.18 7.58 -5.14
C ALA A 56 -2.61 8.49 -4.04
N SER A 57 -2.85 8.18 -2.76
CA SER A 57 -2.32 8.96 -1.64
C SER A 57 -0.79 8.93 -1.59
N ALA A 58 -0.19 7.75 -1.79
CA ALA A 58 1.26 7.61 -1.83
C ALA A 58 1.87 8.46 -2.96
N SER A 59 1.29 8.39 -4.15
CA SER A 59 1.75 9.16 -5.31
C SER A 59 1.57 10.67 -5.10
N HIS A 60 0.42 11.08 -4.62
CA HIS A 60 0.11 12.49 -4.37
C HIS A 60 1.05 13.12 -3.33
N SER A 61 1.53 12.34 -2.37
CA SER A 61 2.43 12.84 -1.33
C SER A 61 3.80 13.27 -1.84
N ILE A 62 4.23 12.79 -3.00
CA ILE A 62 5.57 13.02 -3.54
C ILE A 62 5.59 13.74 -4.89
N LEU A 63 4.45 13.89 -5.56
CA LEU A 63 4.37 14.49 -6.90
C LEU A 63 3.71 15.86 -6.85
N THR A 64 4.33 16.84 -7.56
CA THR A 64 3.67 18.11 -7.87
C THR A 64 2.70 17.93 -9.04
N GLU A 65 1.81 18.90 -9.27
CA GLU A 65 0.89 18.85 -10.42
C GLU A 65 1.66 18.82 -11.75
N GLU A 66 2.76 19.58 -11.84
CA GLU A 66 3.62 19.59 -13.04
C GLU A 66 4.26 18.22 -13.28
N GLU A 67 4.78 17.60 -12.23
CA GLU A 67 5.39 16.27 -12.32
C GLU A 67 4.39 15.19 -12.72
N LYS A 68 3.13 15.32 -12.31
CA LYS A 68 2.08 14.39 -12.72
C LYS A 68 1.85 14.40 -14.23
N GLU A 69 1.93 15.57 -14.84
CA GLU A 69 1.77 15.71 -16.29
C GLU A 69 2.94 15.11 -17.09
N GLU A 70 4.11 14.97 -16.47
CA GLU A 70 5.30 14.40 -17.09
C GLU A 70 5.36 12.86 -17.00
N ILE A 71 4.41 12.23 -16.31
CA ILE A 71 4.42 10.78 -16.13
C ILE A 71 3.88 10.08 -17.37
N ASP A 72 4.71 9.24 -17.97
CA ASP A 72 4.36 8.47 -19.15
C ASP A 72 3.74 7.12 -18.84
N MET A 73 4.00 6.56 -17.66
CA MET A 73 3.53 5.23 -17.30
C MET A 73 3.28 5.11 -15.79
N VAL A 74 2.16 4.47 -15.44
CA VAL A 74 1.84 4.12 -14.05
C VAL A 74 1.81 2.60 -13.93
N ILE A 75 2.55 2.09 -12.96
CA ILE A 75 2.57 0.65 -12.64
C ILE A 75 2.12 0.48 -11.19
N LEU A 76 1.09 -0.31 -10.97
CA LEU A 76 0.61 -0.66 -9.63
C LEU A 76 0.57 -2.18 -9.48
N ALA A 77 1.42 -2.70 -8.61
CA ALA A 77 1.48 -4.12 -8.31
C ALA A 77 0.59 -4.42 -7.10
N THR A 78 -0.37 -5.30 -7.26
CA THR A 78 -1.28 -5.71 -6.18
C THR A 78 -1.92 -7.06 -6.49
N GLU A 79 -2.31 -7.77 -5.44
CA GLU A 79 -3.13 -8.99 -5.55
C GLU A 79 -4.60 -8.72 -5.17
N SER A 80 -4.91 -7.51 -4.72
CA SER A 80 -6.24 -7.11 -4.24
C SER A 80 -6.84 -5.96 -5.04
N GLY A 81 -6.74 -6.02 -6.37
CA GLY A 81 -7.35 -5.03 -7.24
C GLY A 81 -8.87 -5.00 -7.12
N ILE A 82 -9.46 -3.83 -7.38
CA ILE A 82 -10.91 -3.62 -7.28
C ILE A 82 -11.69 -4.14 -8.48
N ASP A 83 -11.02 -4.40 -9.58
CA ASP A 83 -11.62 -4.89 -10.82
C ASP A 83 -10.75 -6.01 -11.39
N GLN A 84 -11.38 -7.11 -11.81
CA GLN A 84 -10.64 -8.25 -12.34
C GLN A 84 -10.30 -8.10 -13.83
N SER A 85 -10.92 -7.14 -14.51
CA SER A 85 -10.69 -6.87 -15.93
C SER A 85 -9.75 -5.71 -16.19
N LYS A 86 -9.75 -4.71 -15.31
CA LYS A 86 -8.92 -3.51 -15.44
C LYS A 86 -7.78 -3.53 -14.41
N ALA A 87 -6.61 -3.14 -14.84
CA ALA A 87 -5.50 -2.93 -13.93
C ALA A 87 -5.82 -1.82 -12.93
N ALA A 88 -5.47 -2.02 -11.66
CA ALA A 88 -5.71 -1.03 -10.62
C ALA A 88 -5.03 0.33 -10.91
N ALA A 89 -3.91 0.31 -11.64
CA ALA A 89 -3.21 1.53 -12.08
C ALA A 89 -4.09 2.49 -12.90
N VAL A 90 -5.07 1.97 -13.65
CA VAL A 90 -6.01 2.78 -14.43
C VAL A 90 -6.84 3.69 -13.51
N PHE A 91 -7.21 3.20 -12.34
CA PHE A 91 -7.99 3.96 -11.37
C PHE A 91 -7.13 4.97 -10.58
N VAL A 92 -5.85 4.67 -10.40
CA VAL A 92 -4.90 5.59 -9.75
C VAL A 92 -4.55 6.76 -10.67
N HIS A 93 -4.39 6.50 -11.96
CA HIS A 93 -4.11 7.51 -12.99
C HIS A 93 -5.21 8.57 -13.08
#